data_31aa0b7af9a7441ae868fc3f39911674
#
_entry.id   31aa0b7af9a7441ae868fc3f39911674
#
_cell.length_a   1.000
_cell.length_b   1.000
_cell.length_c   1.000
_cell.angle_alpha   90.00
_cell.angle_beta   90.00
_cell.angle_gamma   90.00
#
_symmetry.space_group_name_H-M   'P 1'
#
loop_
_entity.id
_entity.type
_entity.pdbx_description
1 polymer ?
#
loop_
_entity_poly.entity_id
_entity_poly.type
_entity_poly.pdbx_seq_one_letter_code
_entity_poly.pdbx_strand_id
1 'polypeptide(L)'
;MQVTFFRCGGVALGTAMHHFVIDGRSAFHFIQTWASIARGDASAIVPPSLDRTPLRARSPPTVLFDHSREYRLTAAAASPAPAVASGAKSPEYASAILHVTGAQAAALRARAAGGAPRVSTFRALVSHVWRCACSARALPDDAQSRLYTMVDMRARLAPPLPDAYFGNAVVRTSASARVGDLLAAANGLGFGARRLRAATAQGDGYARSVVDHLETAEMARGGGLPGTDLRVISWMGMPSHDADFGWGELALLAPALMYYAGFVYLMSCPGKAGDVAVAVALEPDCMARFKELFFEEMAAAM
;
A
#
# COMPACT_ATOMS: atom_id res chain seq x y z
N MET A 1 5.59 -21.32 4.42
CA MET A 1 4.99 -20.96 5.70
C MET A 1 5.93 -21.40 6.82
N GLN A 2 6.03 -20.62 7.89
CA GLN A 2 6.88 -20.91 9.06
C GLN A 2 6.11 -20.59 10.32
N VAL A 3 6.12 -21.50 11.29
CA VAL A 3 5.57 -21.30 12.64
C VAL A 3 6.74 -21.21 13.61
N THR A 4 6.73 -20.19 14.46
CA THR A 4 7.76 -19.99 15.49
C THR A 4 7.10 -19.87 16.86
N PHE A 5 7.50 -20.73 17.79
CA PHE A 5 7.06 -20.69 19.18
C PHE A 5 8.10 -19.95 20.02
N PHE A 6 7.65 -18.91 20.73
CA PHE A 6 8.51 -18.14 21.62
C PHE A 6 8.54 -18.71 23.03
N ARG A 7 9.61 -18.42 23.77
CA ARG A 7 9.74 -18.84 25.19
C ARG A 7 8.62 -18.27 26.08
N CYS A 8 8.03 -17.14 25.73
CA CYS A 8 6.93 -16.52 26.45
C CYS A 8 5.56 -17.18 26.16
N GLY A 9 5.50 -18.26 25.36
CA GLY A 9 4.26 -18.92 24.95
C GLY A 9 3.60 -18.31 23.72
N GLY A 10 4.10 -17.17 23.22
CA GLY A 10 3.59 -16.56 21.99
C GLY A 10 3.95 -17.37 20.74
N VAL A 11 3.16 -17.21 19.68
CA VAL A 11 3.38 -17.87 18.38
C VAL A 11 3.45 -16.82 17.29
N ALA A 12 4.41 -16.96 16.39
CA ALA A 12 4.47 -16.18 15.15
C ALA A 12 4.26 -17.08 13.94
N LEU A 13 3.38 -16.68 13.04
CA LEU A 13 3.11 -17.33 11.77
C LEU A 13 3.63 -16.46 10.63
N GLY A 14 4.72 -16.90 10.00
CA GLY A 14 5.25 -16.30 8.77
C GLY A 14 4.61 -16.93 7.54
N THR A 15 4.01 -16.10 6.67
CA THR A 15 3.40 -16.54 5.42
C THR A 15 4.05 -15.85 4.23
N ALA A 16 4.29 -16.58 3.16
CA ALA A 16 4.70 -16.04 1.87
C ALA A 16 3.76 -16.57 0.78
N MET A 17 3.23 -15.66 -0.03
CA MET A 17 2.32 -15.97 -1.13
C MET A 17 2.80 -15.28 -2.39
N HIS A 18 2.62 -15.96 -3.54
CA HIS A 18 3.08 -15.42 -4.80
C HIS A 18 2.12 -14.34 -5.32
N HIS A 19 2.56 -13.09 -5.37
CA HIS A 19 1.70 -11.94 -5.67
C HIS A 19 1.14 -11.91 -7.11
N PHE A 20 1.69 -12.72 -8.04
CA PHE A 20 1.07 -12.90 -9.37
C PHE A 20 -0.28 -13.62 -9.31
N VAL A 21 -0.54 -14.38 -8.25
CA VAL A 21 -1.77 -15.16 -8.10
C VAL A 21 -2.86 -14.37 -7.40
N ILE A 22 -2.50 -13.60 -6.36
CA ILE A 22 -3.44 -12.94 -5.44
C ILE A 22 -2.94 -11.59 -4.97
N ASP A 23 -3.86 -10.68 -4.70
CA ASP A 23 -3.62 -9.44 -3.97
C ASP A 23 -3.80 -9.61 -2.45
N GLY A 24 -3.60 -8.50 -1.70
CA GLY A 24 -3.71 -8.50 -0.25
C GLY A 24 -5.08 -8.96 0.26
N ARG A 25 -6.19 -8.55 -0.39
CA ARG A 25 -7.55 -8.95 0.04
C ARG A 25 -7.76 -10.45 -0.11
N SER A 26 -7.33 -11.02 -1.22
CA SER A 26 -7.38 -12.48 -1.45
C SER A 26 -6.45 -13.23 -0.50
N ALA A 27 -5.28 -12.67 -0.16
CA ALA A 27 -4.37 -13.26 0.82
C ALA A 27 -4.99 -13.32 2.22
N PHE A 28 -5.66 -12.25 2.65
CA PHE A 28 -6.39 -12.25 3.93
C PHE A 28 -7.56 -13.23 3.92
N HIS A 29 -8.32 -13.31 2.84
CA HIS A 29 -9.38 -14.31 2.67
C HIS A 29 -8.83 -15.74 2.83
N PHE A 30 -7.69 -16.03 2.21
CA PHE A 30 -7.03 -17.33 2.36
C PHE A 30 -6.63 -17.61 3.82
N ILE A 31 -5.98 -16.65 4.48
CA ILE A 31 -5.53 -16.82 5.88
C ILE A 31 -6.71 -17.03 6.82
N GLN A 32 -7.80 -16.27 6.66
CA GLN A 32 -9.01 -16.42 7.46
C GLN A 32 -9.67 -17.79 7.25
N THR A 33 -9.82 -18.21 5.99
CA THR A 33 -10.36 -19.53 5.67
C THR A 33 -9.52 -20.63 6.30
N TRP A 34 -8.20 -20.53 6.19
CA TRP A 34 -7.29 -21.47 6.81
C TRP A 34 -7.39 -21.50 8.33
N ALA A 35 -7.46 -20.32 8.96
CA ALA A 35 -7.65 -20.20 10.40
C ALA A 35 -8.98 -20.84 10.86
N SER A 36 -10.07 -20.60 10.13
CA SER A 36 -11.38 -21.22 10.41
C SER A 36 -11.34 -22.74 10.29
N ILE A 37 -10.71 -23.28 9.27
CA ILE A 37 -10.51 -24.73 9.11
C ILE A 37 -9.69 -25.30 10.28
N ALA A 38 -8.61 -24.61 10.68
CA ALA A 38 -7.74 -25.04 11.76
C ALA A 38 -8.48 -25.11 13.11
N ARG A 39 -9.47 -24.23 13.34
CA ARG A 39 -10.33 -24.24 14.53
C ARG A 39 -11.50 -25.23 14.45
N GLY A 40 -11.72 -25.87 13.30
CA GLY A 40 -12.88 -26.71 13.06
C GLY A 40 -14.20 -25.94 12.83
N ASP A 41 -14.13 -24.63 12.54
CA ASP A 41 -15.28 -23.76 12.25
C ASP A 41 -15.58 -23.72 10.75
N ALA A 42 -16.24 -24.77 10.26
CA ALA A 42 -16.61 -24.85 8.84
C ALA A 42 -17.72 -23.84 8.45
N SER A 43 -18.46 -23.31 9.40
CA SER A 43 -19.57 -22.39 9.12
C SER A 43 -19.11 -21.00 8.71
N ALA A 44 -17.87 -20.62 9.07
CA ALA A 44 -17.27 -19.34 8.71
C ALA A 44 -16.57 -19.35 7.33
N ILE A 45 -16.56 -20.49 6.62
CA ILE A 45 -15.87 -20.61 5.34
C ILE A 45 -16.71 -19.97 4.22
N VAL A 46 -16.16 -18.94 3.58
CA VAL A 46 -16.71 -18.34 2.37
C VAL A 46 -15.95 -18.89 1.16
N PRO A 47 -16.59 -19.66 0.26
CA PRO A 47 -15.91 -20.17 -0.92
C PRO A 47 -15.36 -19.04 -1.81
N PRO A 48 -14.10 -19.15 -2.32
CA PRO A 48 -13.54 -18.15 -3.20
C PRO A 48 -14.19 -18.19 -4.59
N SER A 49 -14.42 -17.03 -5.18
CA SER A 49 -14.78 -16.90 -6.59
C SER A 49 -13.51 -16.88 -7.45
N LEU A 50 -13.31 -17.91 -8.27
CA LEU A 50 -12.11 -18.08 -9.08
C LEU A 50 -12.28 -17.65 -10.54
N ASP A 51 -13.47 -17.16 -10.94
CA ASP A 51 -13.70 -16.67 -12.29
C ASP A 51 -12.94 -15.37 -12.53
N ARG A 52 -11.96 -15.42 -13.43
CA ARG A 52 -11.12 -14.26 -13.82
C ARG A 52 -11.54 -13.63 -15.14
N THR A 53 -12.59 -14.12 -15.76
CA THR A 53 -13.09 -13.61 -17.04
C THR A 53 -13.47 -12.13 -17.00
N PRO A 54 -14.01 -11.56 -15.89
CA PRO A 54 -14.33 -10.13 -15.82
C PRO A 54 -13.11 -9.20 -15.93
N LEU A 55 -11.90 -9.71 -15.69
CA LEU A 55 -10.63 -8.97 -15.78
C LEU A 55 -9.78 -9.36 -17.01
N ARG A 56 -10.38 -9.97 -18.02
CA ARG A 56 -9.69 -10.17 -19.30
C ARG A 56 -9.55 -8.86 -20.07
N ALA A 57 -8.44 -8.74 -20.79
CA ALA A 57 -8.23 -7.66 -21.74
C ALA A 57 -9.31 -7.69 -22.83
N ARG A 58 -9.62 -6.52 -23.36
CA ARG A 58 -10.51 -6.38 -24.52
C ARG A 58 -9.82 -6.92 -25.78
N SER A 59 -10.60 -7.34 -26.73
CA SER A 59 -10.06 -7.79 -28.02
C SER A 59 -10.66 -6.95 -29.15
N PRO A 60 -9.89 -6.04 -29.81
CA PRO A 60 -8.50 -5.70 -29.51
C PRO A 60 -8.34 -4.90 -28.19
N PRO A 61 -7.13 -4.90 -27.56
CA PRO A 61 -6.83 -4.06 -26.41
C PRO A 61 -7.03 -2.57 -26.71
N THR A 62 -7.63 -1.82 -25.78
CA THR A 62 -7.91 -0.39 -25.96
C THR A 62 -7.39 0.39 -24.75
N VAL A 63 -6.19 0.98 -24.90
CA VAL A 63 -5.54 1.78 -23.84
C VAL A 63 -6.04 3.23 -23.93
N LEU A 64 -6.74 3.68 -22.86
CA LEU A 64 -7.38 5.00 -22.80
C LEU A 64 -6.61 6.03 -21.98
N PHE A 65 -5.65 5.59 -21.17
CA PHE A 65 -4.87 6.44 -20.27
C PHE A 65 -3.39 6.14 -20.44
N ASP A 66 -2.53 7.13 -20.17
CA ASP A 66 -1.10 6.89 -20.06
C ASP A 66 -0.78 6.18 -18.74
N HIS A 67 -0.34 4.94 -18.84
CA HIS A 67 0.06 4.09 -17.72
C HIS A 67 1.57 3.91 -17.58
N SER A 68 2.36 4.57 -18.43
CA SER A 68 3.82 4.38 -18.52
C SER A 68 4.57 4.66 -17.22
N ARG A 69 4.01 5.49 -16.35
CA ARG A 69 4.60 5.86 -15.07
C ARG A 69 4.34 4.83 -13.99
N GLU A 70 3.14 4.28 -13.96
CA GLU A 70 2.71 3.25 -13.01
C GLU A 70 3.17 1.85 -13.45
N TYR A 71 3.15 1.60 -14.75
CA TYR A 71 3.43 0.30 -15.36
C TYR A 71 4.43 0.47 -16.50
N ARG A 72 5.72 0.34 -16.17
CA ARG A 72 6.75 0.32 -17.21
C ARG A 72 6.74 -1.04 -17.90
N LEU A 73 6.54 -1.04 -19.20
CA LEU A 73 6.60 -2.23 -20.03
C LEU A 73 8.01 -2.41 -20.60
N THR A 74 8.41 -3.65 -20.87
CA THR A 74 9.61 -3.94 -21.66
C THR A 74 9.32 -3.59 -23.12
N ALA A 75 10.28 -2.97 -23.81
CA ALA A 75 10.21 -2.89 -25.25
C ALA A 75 10.22 -4.32 -25.83
N ALA A 76 9.40 -4.59 -26.83
CA ALA A 76 9.21 -5.92 -27.44
C ALA A 76 10.48 -6.59 -28.00
N ALA A 77 11.64 -5.93 -27.93
CA ALA A 77 12.94 -6.40 -28.40
C ALA A 77 14.05 -6.34 -27.35
N ALA A 78 13.75 -6.08 -26.08
CA ALA A 78 14.76 -6.11 -25.04
C ALA A 78 15.05 -7.55 -24.64
N SER A 79 16.24 -8.04 -24.93
CA SER A 79 16.77 -9.29 -24.37
C SER A 79 16.49 -9.38 -22.86
N PRO A 80 16.19 -10.57 -22.32
CA PRO A 80 15.93 -10.73 -20.92
C PRO A 80 17.08 -10.09 -20.13
N ALA A 81 16.75 -9.10 -19.31
CA ALA A 81 17.73 -8.53 -18.40
C ALA A 81 18.37 -9.67 -17.61
N PRO A 82 19.69 -9.69 -17.42
CA PRO A 82 20.36 -10.75 -16.69
C PRO A 82 19.66 -10.88 -15.34
N ALA A 83 19.35 -12.13 -14.98
CA ALA A 83 18.82 -12.45 -13.66
C ALA A 83 19.70 -11.70 -12.64
N VAL A 84 19.05 -10.93 -11.76
CA VAL A 84 19.77 -10.20 -10.71
C VAL A 84 20.66 -11.21 -10.04
N ALA A 85 21.97 -11.06 -10.23
CA ALA A 85 22.95 -11.92 -9.61
C ALA A 85 22.65 -11.92 -8.12
N SER A 86 22.46 -13.09 -7.54
CA SER A 86 22.31 -13.30 -6.11
C SER A 86 23.61 -12.87 -5.43
N GLY A 87 23.76 -11.59 -5.12
CA GLY A 87 24.98 -10.99 -4.61
C GLY A 87 25.05 -9.47 -4.68
N ALA A 88 24.18 -8.81 -5.46
CA ALA A 88 24.05 -7.36 -5.35
C ALA A 88 23.42 -7.04 -3.98
N LYS A 89 24.17 -6.39 -3.07
CA LYS A 89 23.61 -5.83 -1.83
C LYS A 89 22.34 -5.03 -2.20
N SER A 90 21.19 -5.44 -1.67
CA SER A 90 19.99 -4.59 -1.74
C SER A 90 20.39 -3.21 -1.21
N PRO A 91 19.95 -2.11 -1.83
CA PRO A 91 20.26 -0.79 -1.31
C PRO A 91 19.88 -0.76 0.17
N GLU A 92 20.83 -0.32 1.00
CA GLU A 92 20.68 -0.30 2.45
C GLU A 92 19.51 0.61 2.82
N TYR A 93 18.58 0.12 3.60
CA TYR A 93 17.48 0.91 4.16
C TYR A 93 17.36 0.63 5.67
N ALA A 94 16.95 1.66 6.40
CA ALA A 94 16.46 1.51 7.77
C ALA A 94 14.93 1.35 7.73
N SER A 95 14.39 0.56 8.65
CA SER A 95 12.93 0.40 8.78
C SER A 95 12.46 0.71 10.19
N ALA A 96 11.20 1.18 10.30
CA ALA A 96 10.55 1.45 11.56
C ALA A 96 9.06 1.16 11.45
N ILE A 97 8.42 0.81 12.58
CA ILE A 97 6.97 0.79 12.73
C ILE A 97 6.61 1.91 13.68
N LEU A 98 5.80 2.87 13.21
CA LEU A 98 5.34 4.02 13.99
C LEU A 98 3.86 3.82 14.32
N HIS A 99 3.51 4.04 15.57
CA HIS A 99 2.13 3.92 16.05
C HIS A 99 1.45 5.27 16.03
N VAL A 100 0.26 5.34 15.45
CA VAL A 100 -0.61 6.52 15.39
C VAL A 100 -1.92 6.18 16.08
N THR A 101 -2.25 6.91 17.14
CA THR A 101 -3.51 6.70 17.84
C THR A 101 -4.70 7.20 17.02
N GLY A 102 -5.90 6.67 17.31
CA GLY A 102 -7.13 7.14 16.68
C GLY A 102 -7.37 8.65 16.87
N ALA A 103 -6.97 9.20 18.03
CA ALA A 103 -7.04 10.64 18.31
C ALA A 103 -6.10 11.44 17.40
N GLN A 104 -4.84 11.02 17.28
CA GLN A 104 -3.87 11.64 16.36
C GLN A 104 -4.34 11.56 14.89
N ALA A 105 -4.87 10.40 14.48
CA ALA A 105 -5.42 10.23 13.14
C ALA A 105 -6.62 11.16 12.88
N ALA A 106 -7.48 11.37 13.88
CA ALA A 106 -8.62 12.27 13.80
C ALA A 106 -8.18 13.73 13.69
N ALA A 107 -7.21 14.16 14.53
CA ALA A 107 -6.64 15.51 14.50
C ALA A 107 -5.97 15.80 13.14
N LEU A 108 -5.19 14.84 12.63
CA LEU A 108 -4.55 14.96 11.32
C LEU A 108 -5.57 15.10 10.18
N ARG A 109 -6.69 14.36 10.23
CA ARG A 109 -7.79 14.50 9.27
C ARG A 109 -8.44 15.87 9.31
N ALA A 110 -8.70 16.39 10.51
CA ALA A 110 -9.29 17.72 10.70
C ALA A 110 -8.38 18.80 10.10
N ARG A 111 -7.07 18.74 10.39
CA ARG A 111 -6.08 19.66 9.82
C ARG A 111 -5.98 19.55 8.29
N ALA A 112 -5.97 18.32 7.75
CA ALA A 112 -5.93 18.10 6.30
C ALA A 112 -7.20 18.59 5.58
N ALA A 113 -8.34 18.60 6.26
CA ALA A 113 -9.59 19.10 5.71
C ALA A 113 -9.60 20.62 5.58
N GLY A 114 -9.04 21.39 6.52
CA GLY A 114 -8.95 22.85 6.46
C GLY A 114 -10.27 23.53 6.13
N GLY A 115 -11.40 23.02 6.66
CA GLY A 115 -12.74 23.48 6.32
C GLY A 115 -13.36 22.89 5.03
N ALA A 116 -12.62 22.05 4.30
CA ALA A 116 -13.09 21.40 3.07
C ALA A 116 -13.87 20.09 3.38
N PRO A 117 -14.47 19.42 2.35
CA PRO A 117 -15.13 18.14 2.52
C PRO A 117 -14.24 17.08 3.18
N ARG A 118 -14.88 16.15 3.90
CA ARG A 118 -14.28 15.10 4.71
C ARG A 118 -13.07 14.40 4.06
N VAL A 119 -11.93 14.45 4.73
CA VAL A 119 -10.70 13.74 4.36
C VAL A 119 -10.67 12.38 5.08
N SER A 120 -10.34 11.30 4.38
CA SER A 120 -10.19 9.97 5.01
C SER A 120 -8.86 9.89 5.78
N THR A 121 -8.81 9.00 6.79
CA THR A 121 -7.58 8.69 7.55
C THR A 121 -6.43 8.33 6.61
N PHE A 122 -6.69 7.48 5.61
CA PHE A 122 -5.71 7.11 4.60
C PHE A 122 -5.08 8.34 3.94
N ARG A 123 -5.90 9.26 3.40
CA ARG A 123 -5.38 10.42 2.66
C ARG A 123 -4.63 11.39 3.55
N ALA A 124 -5.12 11.63 4.76
CA ALA A 124 -4.45 12.52 5.71
C ALA A 124 -3.10 11.95 6.12
N LEU A 125 -3.06 10.67 6.52
CA LEU A 125 -1.86 10.01 7.00
C LEU A 125 -0.82 9.82 5.89
N VAL A 126 -1.25 9.44 4.68
CA VAL A 126 -0.35 9.29 3.54
C VAL A 126 0.22 10.64 3.09
N SER A 127 -0.59 11.71 3.12
CA SER A 127 -0.09 13.05 2.85
C SER A 127 0.94 13.50 3.89
N HIS A 128 0.72 13.19 5.17
CA HIS A 128 1.65 13.47 6.25
C HIS A 128 2.98 12.71 6.06
N VAL A 129 2.93 11.39 5.82
CA VAL A 129 4.11 10.56 5.51
C VAL A 129 4.89 11.12 4.33
N TRP A 130 4.19 11.54 3.26
CA TRP A 130 4.79 12.09 2.05
C TRP A 130 5.56 13.38 2.36
N ARG A 131 4.96 14.31 3.11
CA ARG A 131 5.59 15.54 3.56
C ARG A 131 6.84 15.28 4.40
N CYS A 132 6.70 14.43 5.43
CA CYS A 132 7.82 14.09 6.32
C CYS A 132 8.98 13.41 5.55
N ALA A 133 8.69 12.56 4.57
CA ALA A 133 9.72 11.94 3.76
C ALA A 133 10.44 12.94 2.84
N CYS A 134 9.71 13.85 2.18
CA CYS A 134 10.31 14.91 1.38
C CYS A 134 11.22 15.81 2.21
N SER A 135 10.76 16.21 3.41
CA SER A 135 11.51 17.05 4.33
C SER A 135 12.73 16.30 4.91
N ALA A 136 12.58 15.05 5.33
CA ALA A 136 13.70 14.26 5.87
C ALA A 136 14.80 13.99 4.84
N ARG A 137 14.43 13.87 3.57
CA ARG A 137 15.35 13.74 2.43
C ARG A 137 15.94 15.08 1.96
N ALA A 138 15.55 16.18 2.60
CA ALA A 138 15.95 17.53 2.22
C ALA A 138 15.79 17.80 0.72
N LEU A 139 14.66 17.36 0.14
CA LEU A 139 14.41 17.55 -1.28
C LEU A 139 14.20 19.04 -1.61
N PRO A 140 14.74 19.54 -2.75
CA PRO A 140 14.54 20.92 -3.17
C PRO A 140 13.06 21.25 -3.42
N ASP A 141 12.64 22.46 -3.18
CA ASP A 141 11.25 22.92 -3.35
C ASP A 141 10.73 22.77 -4.78
N ASP A 142 11.59 22.88 -5.78
CA ASP A 142 11.27 22.73 -7.20
C ASP A 142 11.25 21.27 -7.67
N ALA A 143 11.76 20.36 -6.86
CA ALA A 143 11.75 18.94 -7.18
C ALA A 143 10.32 18.38 -7.29
N GLN A 144 10.17 17.40 -8.20
CA GLN A 144 8.93 16.64 -8.33
C GLN A 144 9.05 15.36 -7.49
N SER A 145 8.08 15.15 -6.62
CA SER A 145 7.91 13.90 -5.89
C SER A 145 6.64 13.19 -6.31
N ARG A 146 6.70 11.87 -6.38
CA ARG A 146 5.57 11.01 -6.75
C ARG A 146 5.30 9.98 -5.68
N LEU A 147 4.02 9.79 -5.40
CA LEU A 147 3.56 8.77 -4.49
C LEU A 147 2.69 7.76 -5.25
N TYR A 148 3.12 6.51 -5.24
CA TYR A 148 2.38 5.39 -5.81
C TYR A 148 1.54 4.71 -4.74
N THR A 149 0.31 4.33 -5.10
CA THR A 149 -0.56 3.52 -4.22
C THR A 149 -1.41 2.57 -5.04
N MET A 150 -2.15 1.70 -4.35
CA MET A 150 -3.02 0.71 -4.97
C MET A 150 -4.48 1.07 -4.72
N VAL A 151 -5.33 0.78 -5.70
CA VAL A 151 -6.78 0.96 -5.60
C VAL A 151 -7.44 -0.38 -5.85
N ASP A 152 -8.27 -0.86 -4.90
CA ASP A 152 -9.12 -2.04 -5.09
C ASP A 152 -10.24 -1.69 -6.06
N MET A 153 -10.34 -2.46 -7.13
CA MET A 153 -11.30 -2.24 -8.21
C MET A 153 -12.55 -3.12 -8.09
N ARG A 154 -12.60 -4.06 -7.13
CA ARG A 154 -13.73 -5.02 -7.04
C ARG A 154 -15.09 -4.36 -7.10
N ALA A 155 -15.33 -3.37 -6.25
CA ALA A 155 -16.59 -2.62 -6.20
C ALA A 155 -16.70 -1.49 -7.24
N ARG A 156 -15.64 -1.23 -8.02
CA ARG A 156 -15.57 -0.10 -8.97
C ARG A 156 -15.69 -0.54 -10.42
N LEU A 157 -15.55 -1.82 -10.68
CA LEU A 157 -15.80 -2.41 -11.99
C LEU A 157 -17.30 -2.42 -12.31
N ALA A 158 -17.64 -2.41 -13.58
CA ALA A 158 -19.00 -2.54 -14.07
C ALA A 158 -19.11 -3.78 -15.01
N PRO A 159 -19.77 -4.87 -14.58
CA PRO A 159 -20.35 -5.09 -13.24
C PRO A 159 -19.27 -5.26 -12.14
N PRO A 160 -19.60 -5.04 -10.85
CA PRO A 160 -18.68 -5.30 -9.75
C PRO A 160 -18.26 -6.77 -9.69
N LEU A 161 -17.03 -7.01 -9.21
CA LEU A 161 -16.61 -8.38 -8.91
C LEU A 161 -17.29 -8.88 -7.62
N PRO A 162 -17.51 -10.20 -7.49
CA PRO A 162 -17.95 -10.78 -6.23
C PRO A 162 -17.02 -10.41 -5.07
N ASP A 163 -17.57 -10.24 -3.86
CA ASP A 163 -16.75 -9.92 -2.68
C ASP A 163 -15.67 -10.98 -2.40
N ALA A 164 -15.99 -12.24 -2.66
CA ALA A 164 -15.08 -13.37 -2.53
C ALA A 164 -14.17 -13.58 -3.76
N TYR A 165 -14.05 -12.62 -4.68
CA TYR A 165 -13.17 -12.73 -5.83
C TYR A 165 -11.73 -13.00 -5.39
N PHE A 166 -11.15 -14.10 -5.85
CA PHE A 166 -9.82 -14.57 -5.49
C PHE A 166 -8.83 -14.39 -6.63
N GLY A 167 -8.06 -13.31 -6.58
CA GLY A 167 -7.11 -12.93 -7.61
C GLY A 167 -6.59 -11.52 -7.39
N ASN A 168 -5.84 -10.99 -8.34
CA ASN A 168 -5.45 -9.58 -8.34
C ASN A 168 -6.57 -8.73 -8.96
N ALA A 169 -7.16 -7.84 -8.16
CA ALA A 169 -8.14 -6.85 -8.59
C ALA A 169 -7.75 -5.44 -8.11
N VAL A 170 -6.47 -5.20 -7.93
CA VAL A 170 -5.92 -3.89 -7.56
C VAL A 170 -5.17 -3.29 -8.75
N VAL A 171 -5.33 -1.99 -8.94
CA VAL A 171 -4.56 -1.22 -9.92
C VAL A 171 -3.65 -0.23 -9.23
N ARG A 172 -2.46 -0.03 -9.80
CA ARG A 172 -1.54 1.00 -9.35
C ARG A 172 -2.00 2.35 -9.88
N THR A 173 -1.89 3.35 -9.03
CA THR A 173 -2.10 4.75 -9.38
C THR A 173 -1.06 5.62 -8.71
N SER A 174 -0.88 6.84 -9.15
CA SER A 174 0.08 7.77 -8.55
C SER A 174 -0.44 9.19 -8.44
N ALA A 175 0.06 9.90 -7.44
CA ALA A 175 -0.07 11.35 -7.30
C ALA A 175 1.30 11.99 -7.42
N SER A 176 1.43 13.11 -8.14
CA SER A 176 2.66 13.90 -8.22
C SER A 176 2.43 15.27 -7.63
N ALA A 177 3.48 15.83 -7.04
CA ALA A 177 3.47 17.19 -6.51
C ALA A 177 4.88 17.80 -6.53
N ARG A 178 4.98 19.13 -6.60
CA ARG A 178 6.21 19.82 -6.26
C ARG A 178 6.41 19.74 -4.75
N VAL A 179 7.64 19.59 -4.32
CA VAL A 179 8.01 19.46 -2.90
C VAL A 179 7.60 20.71 -2.13
N GLY A 180 7.86 21.91 -2.65
CA GLY A 180 7.47 23.17 -2.01
C GLY A 180 5.96 23.28 -1.76
N ASP A 181 5.11 22.79 -2.68
CA ASP A 181 3.65 22.77 -2.49
C ASP A 181 3.24 21.80 -1.36
N LEU A 182 3.91 20.67 -1.25
CA LEU A 182 3.69 19.70 -0.16
C LEU A 182 4.16 20.24 1.19
N LEU A 183 5.28 20.95 1.23
CA LEU A 183 5.89 21.46 2.46
C LEU A 183 5.32 22.80 2.91
N ALA A 184 4.50 23.45 2.08
CA ALA A 184 3.85 24.72 2.41
C ALA A 184 3.13 24.66 3.77
N ALA A 185 3.48 25.55 4.70
CA ALA A 185 3.04 25.51 6.09
C ALA A 185 1.50 25.59 6.23
N ALA A 186 0.87 26.48 5.46
CA ALA A 186 -0.57 26.73 5.59
C ALA A 186 -1.44 25.62 5.02
N ASN A 187 -1.09 25.02 3.87
CA ASN A 187 -2.01 24.16 3.11
C ASN A 187 -1.39 22.86 2.59
N GLY A 188 -0.11 22.59 2.82
CA GLY A 188 0.60 21.47 2.19
C GLY A 188 -0.01 20.09 2.53
N LEU A 189 -0.45 19.89 3.77
CA LEU A 189 -1.11 18.64 4.17
C LEU A 189 -2.42 18.41 3.40
N GLY A 190 -3.28 19.44 3.34
CA GLY A 190 -4.53 19.39 2.59
C GLY A 190 -4.30 19.29 1.09
N PHE A 191 -3.25 19.93 0.57
CA PHE A 191 -2.85 19.83 -0.84
C PHE A 191 -2.49 18.39 -1.20
N GLY A 192 -1.61 17.74 -0.45
CA GLY A 192 -1.25 16.33 -0.66
C GLY A 192 -2.47 15.40 -0.59
N ALA A 193 -3.36 15.62 0.39
CA ALA A 193 -4.59 14.83 0.53
C ALA A 193 -5.53 14.99 -0.68
N ARG A 194 -5.62 16.19 -1.28
CA ARG A 194 -6.39 16.43 -2.52
C ARG A 194 -5.76 15.72 -3.73
N ARG A 195 -4.42 15.77 -3.86
CA ARG A 195 -3.71 15.05 -4.93
C ARG A 195 -3.97 13.54 -4.85
N LEU A 196 -3.93 12.97 -3.63
CA LEU A 196 -4.24 11.57 -3.38
C LEU A 196 -5.72 11.25 -3.66
N ARG A 197 -6.65 12.17 -3.34
CA ARG A 197 -8.07 11.99 -3.70
C ARG A 197 -8.24 11.83 -5.20
N ALA A 198 -7.65 12.70 -5.99
CA ALA A 198 -7.71 12.64 -7.45
C ALA A 198 -7.12 11.31 -7.99
N ALA A 199 -5.93 10.94 -7.50
CA ALA A 199 -5.26 9.72 -7.91
C ALA A 199 -6.04 8.45 -7.55
N THR A 200 -6.73 8.42 -6.39
CA THR A 200 -7.48 7.24 -5.92
C THR A 200 -8.95 7.22 -6.37
N ALA A 201 -9.40 8.19 -7.17
CA ALA A 201 -10.78 8.26 -7.68
C ALA A 201 -11.01 7.42 -8.97
N GLN A 202 -10.07 6.54 -9.30
CA GLN A 202 -10.13 5.73 -10.51
C GLN A 202 -11.33 4.78 -10.52
N GLY A 203 -11.96 4.62 -11.68
CA GLY A 203 -13.12 3.77 -11.91
C GLY A 203 -12.87 2.67 -12.94
N ASP A 204 -13.95 2.04 -13.41
CA ASP A 204 -13.94 0.92 -14.35
C ASP A 204 -13.08 1.18 -15.60
N GLY A 205 -13.27 2.31 -16.25
CA GLY A 205 -12.54 2.65 -17.47
C GLY A 205 -11.02 2.69 -17.28
N TYR A 206 -10.55 3.17 -16.12
CA TYR A 206 -9.12 3.15 -15.79
C TYR A 206 -8.62 1.72 -15.58
N ALA A 207 -9.36 0.90 -14.81
CA ALA A 207 -8.98 -0.49 -14.56
C ALA A 207 -8.88 -1.31 -15.84
N ARG A 208 -9.89 -1.21 -16.73
CA ARG A 208 -9.87 -1.89 -18.03
C ARG A 208 -8.72 -1.42 -18.91
N SER A 209 -8.44 -0.12 -18.91
CA SER A 209 -7.31 0.44 -19.65
C SER A 209 -5.96 -0.06 -19.13
N VAL A 210 -5.81 -0.27 -17.81
CA VAL A 210 -4.61 -0.91 -17.22
C VAL A 210 -4.48 -2.35 -17.69
N VAL A 211 -5.57 -3.13 -17.66
CA VAL A 211 -5.55 -4.53 -18.12
C VAL A 211 -5.14 -4.61 -19.58
N ASP A 212 -5.73 -3.77 -20.44
CA ASP A 212 -5.38 -3.73 -21.86
C ASP A 212 -3.93 -3.28 -22.09
N HIS A 213 -3.44 -2.31 -21.29
CA HIS A 213 -2.05 -1.88 -21.36
C HIS A 213 -1.07 -3.02 -21.02
N LEU A 214 -1.39 -3.81 -19.99
CA LEU A 214 -0.58 -4.96 -19.59
C LEU A 214 -0.62 -6.11 -20.59
N GLU A 215 -1.65 -6.20 -21.43
CA GLU A 215 -1.73 -7.17 -22.53
C GLU A 215 -0.82 -6.81 -23.71
N THR A 216 -0.45 -5.54 -23.86
CA THR A 216 0.36 -5.08 -25.01
C THR A 216 1.83 -5.47 -24.94
N ALA A 217 2.38 -5.65 -23.74
CA ALA A 217 3.76 -6.08 -23.52
C ALA A 217 3.99 -6.52 -22.07
N GLU A 218 5.09 -7.24 -21.82
CA GLU A 218 5.46 -7.64 -20.46
C GLU A 218 5.88 -6.45 -19.59
N MET A 219 5.53 -6.51 -18.29
CA MET A 219 6.03 -5.53 -17.34
C MET A 219 7.54 -5.65 -17.16
N ALA A 220 8.22 -4.51 -17.18
CA ALA A 220 9.64 -4.43 -16.83
C ALA A 220 9.84 -4.87 -15.36
N ARG A 221 10.73 -5.82 -15.15
CA ARG A 221 11.08 -6.34 -13.82
C ARG A 221 12.18 -5.49 -13.21
N GLY A 222 12.14 -5.32 -11.89
CA GLY A 222 13.21 -4.71 -11.10
C GLY A 222 13.16 -3.19 -11.02
N GLY A 223 14.07 -2.65 -10.24
CA GLY A 223 14.24 -1.22 -9.96
C GLY A 223 13.51 -0.78 -8.69
N GLY A 224 14.26 -0.13 -7.77
CA GLY A 224 13.70 0.64 -6.68
C GLY A 224 12.94 1.86 -7.20
N LEU A 225 12.45 2.67 -6.27
CA LEU A 225 11.90 3.98 -6.57
C LEU A 225 13.03 5.01 -6.72
N PRO A 226 12.83 6.08 -7.51
CA PRO A 226 13.64 7.29 -7.38
C PRO A 226 13.65 7.77 -5.91
N GLY A 227 14.77 8.33 -5.45
CA GLY A 227 14.89 8.87 -4.09
C GLY A 227 13.92 10.01 -3.77
N THR A 228 13.22 10.53 -4.76
CA THR A 228 12.13 11.53 -4.59
C THR A 228 10.78 10.91 -4.32
N ASP A 229 10.61 9.59 -4.51
CA ASP A 229 9.32 8.95 -4.62
C ASP A 229 9.01 8.03 -3.43
N LEU A 230 7.72 7.74 -3.23
CA LEU A 230 7.23 6.78 -2.24
C LEU A 230 6.28 5.76 -2.88
N ARG A 231 6.21 4.58 -2.28
CA ARG A 231 5.17 3.59 -2.54
C ARG A 231 4.45 3.24 -1.25
N VAL A 232 3.15 3.49 -1.22
CA VAL A 232 2.30 3.23 -0.06
C VAL A 232 1.33 2.11 -0.36
N ILE A 233 1.35 1.08 0.47
CA ILE A 233 0.40 -0.02 0.47
C ILE A 233 -0.45 0.09 1.73
N SER A 234 -1.76 0.02 1.60
CA SER A 234 -2.67 0.07 2.74
C SER A 234 -3.33 -1.29 2.96
N TRP A 235 -3.15 -1.82 4.15
CA TRP A 235 -3.90 -2.96 4.70
C TRP A 235 -4.95 -2.49 5.72
N MET A 236 -5.16 -1.17 5.83
CA MET A 236 -6.20 -0.61 6.69
C MET A 236 -7.58 -1.09 6.25
N GLY A 237 -8.38 -1.54 7.21
CA GLY A 237 -9.72 -2.07 6.94
C GLY A 237 -9.74 -3.44 6.25
N MET A 238 -8.59 -4.07 6.03
CA MET A 238 -8.57 -5.47 5.66
C MET A 238 -8.86 -6.35 6.90
N PRO A 239 -9.59 -7.45 6.72
CA PRO A 239 -10.07 -8.28 7.83
C PRO A 239 -8.96 -9.19 8.38
N SER A 240 -7.88 -8.59 8.88
CA SER A 240 -6.72 -9.30 9.43
C SER A 240 -6.98 -9.85 10.85
N HIS A 241 -7.93 -9.24 11.56
CA HIS A 241 -8.17 -9.57 12.97
C HIS A 241 -8.88 -10.90 13.18
N ASP A 242 -9.54 -11.42 12.14
CA ASP A 242 -10.28 -12.68 12.18
C ASP A 242 -9.40 -13.92 11.96
N ALA A 243 -8.09 -13.72 11.79
CA ALA A 243 -7.12 -14.80 11.56
C ALA A 243 -6.67 -15.46 12.88
N ASP A 244 -7.62 -15.94 13.69
CA ASP A 244 -7.36 -16.72 14.89
C ASP A 244 -7.29 -18.21 14.54
N PHE A 245 -6.15 -18.84 14.82
CA PHE A 245 -5.88 -20.27 14.61
C PHE A 245 -6.22 -21.13 15.84
N GLY A 246 -6.93 -20.58 16.82
CA GLY A 246 -7.17 -21.21 18.12
C GLY A 246 -6.09 -20.86 19.15
N TRP A 247 -5.21 -19.92 18.84
CA TRP A 247 -4.14 -19.46 19.74
C TRP A 247 -4.46 -18.11 20.40
N GLY A 248 -5.63 -17.54 20.11
CA GLY A 248 -6.06 -16.23 20.58
C GLY A 248 -6.03 -15.15 19.50
N GLU A 249 -6.37 -13.93 19.91
CA GLU A 249 -6.41 -12.79 19.02
C GLU A 249 -5.03 -12.43 18.46
N LEU A 250 -5.01 -11.95 17.23
CA LEU A 250 -3.80 -11.43 16.59
C LEU A 250 -3.26 -10.22 17.37
N ALA A 251 -2.03 -10.33 17.87
CA ALA A 251 -1.37 -9.24 18.58
C ALA A 251 -0.69 -8.24 17.64
N LEU A 252 -0.13 -8.72 16.54
CA LEU A 252 0.59 -7.89 15.56
C LEU A 252 0.46 -8.51 14.16
N LEU A 253 0.16 -7.66 13.18
CA LEU A 253 0.37 -7.94 11.76
C LEU A 253 1.44 -6.98 11.23
N ALA A 254 2.45 -7.51 10.57
CA ALA A 254 3.49 -6.69 9.96
C ALA A 254 4.02 -7.33 8.66
N PRO A 255 4.52 -6.56 7.70
CA PRO A 255 5.26 -7.11 6.57
C PRO A 255 6.53 -7.79 7.06
N ALA A 256 6.80 -9.01 6.59
CA ALA A 256 8.02 -9.73 6.94
C ALA A 256 9.28 -9.10 6.34
N LEU A 257 9.13 -8.30 5.27
CA LEU A 257 10.22 -7.65 4.57
C LEU A 257 9.74 -6.30 4.00
N MET A 258 10.59 -5.29 4.10
CA MET A 258 10.50 -4.06 3.32
C MET A 258 11.40 -4.21 2.09
N TYR A 259 10.92 -3.81 0.93
CA TYR A 259 11.61 -4.12 -0.34
C TYR A 259 12.74 -3.15 -0.67
N TYR A 260 12.61 -1.87 -0.34
CA TYR A 260 13.57 -0.79 -0.62
C TYR A 260 13.19 0.50 0.13
N ALA A 261 14.09 1.46 0.14
CA ALA A 261 13.79 2.81 0.67
C ALA A 261 12.63 3.48 -0.09
N GLY A 262 11.76 4.15 0.64
CA GLY A 262 10.52 4.76 0.11
C GLY A 262 9.31 3.83 0.12
N PHE A 263 9.43 2.62 0.69
CA PHE A 263 8.28 1.71 0.84
C PHE A 263 7.57 1.92 2.17
N VAL A 264 6.24 1.97 2.15
CA VAL A 264 5.40 2.25 3.33
C VAL A 264 4.20 1.31 3.36
N TYR A 265 3.91 0.73 4.53
CA TYR A 265 2.65 0.01 4.81
C TYR A 265 1.84 0.74 5.87
N LEU A 266 0.53 0.83 5.66
CA LEU A 266 -0.45 1.25 6.66
C LEU A 266 -1.26 0.05 7.09
N MET A 267 -1.33 -0.20 8.39
CA MET A 267 -1.99 -1.38 8.96
C MET A 267 -2.90 -0.95 10.11
N SER A 268 -4.05 -1.61 10.24
CA SER A 268 -4.89 -1.45 11.44
C SER A 268 -4.19 -2.12 12.64
N CYS A 269 -4.31 -1.52 13.83
CA CYS A 269 -3.79 -2.12 15.05
C CYS A 269 -4.83 -3.06 15.68
N PRO A 270 -4.48 -4.33 15.97
CA PRO A 270 -5.38 -5.25 16.65
C PRO A 270 -5.84 -4.70 18.00
N GLY A 271 -7.12 -4.92 18.35
CA GLY A 271 -7.69 -4.52 19.64
C GLY A 271 -7.78 -3.01 19.91
N LYS A 272 -7.38 -2.15 18.94
CA LYS A 272 -7.35 -0.69 19.10
C LYS A 272 -8.05 0.01 17.92
N ALA A 273 -9.36 0.16 18.04
CA ALA A 273 -10.17 0.78 16.97
C ALA A 273 -9.67 2.19 16.63
N GLY A 274 -9.36 2.41 15.36
CA GLY A 274 -8.89 3.69 14.84
C GLY A 274 -7.38 3.91 14.90
N ASP A 275 -6.63 3.12 15.64
CA ASP A 275 -5.18 3.17 15.66
C ASP A 275 -4.58 2.60 14.36
N VAL A 276 -3.48 3.18 13.92
CA VAL A 276 -2.79 2.78 12.69
C VAL A 276 -1.30 2.55 12.97
N ALA A 277 -0.79 1.42 12.53
CA ALA A 277 0.64 1.18 12.45
C ALA A 277 1.15 1.56 11.06
N VAL A 278 2.21 2.35 11.02
CA VAL A 278 2.90 2.80 9.80
C VAL A 278 4.26 2.13 9.75
N ALA A 279 4.42 1.10 8.94
CA ALA A 279 5.74 0.53 8.67
C ALA A 279 6.38 1.29 7.52
N VAL A 280 7.56 1.84 7.73
CA VAL A 280 8.27 2.67 6.76
C VAL A 280 9.71 2.19 6.60
N ALA A 281 10.19 2.18 5.36
CA ALA A 281 11.59 2.00 5.01
C ALA A 281 12.09 3.25 4.30
N LEU A 282 13.18 3.82 4.79
CA LEU A 282 13.85 4.98 4.19
C LEU A 282 15.36 4.76 4.19
N GLU A 283 16.07 5.61 3.51
CA GLU A 283 17.52 5.69 3.57
C GLU A 283 17.97 5.84 5.04
N PRO A 284 19.02 5.12 5.51
CA PRO A 284 19.42 5.14 6.91
C PRO A 284 19.65 6.54 7.48
N ASP A 285 20.26 7.42 6.70
CA ASP A 285 20.58 8.80 7.08
C ASP A 285 19.32 9.68 7.24
N CYS A 286 18.22 9.32 6.59
CA CYS A 286 16.96 10.08 6.64
C CYS A 286 16.01 9.60 7.76
N MET A 287 16.16 8.37 8.25
CA MET A 287 15.20 7.74 9.14
C MET A 287 15.04 8.47 10.48
N ALA A 288 16.14 8.93 11.09
CA ALA A 288 16.09 9.65 12.37
C ALA A 288 15.26 10.94 12.22
N ARG A 289 15.59 11.75 11.21
CA ARG A 289 14.88 13.01 10.93
C ARG A 289 13.42 12.79 10.54
N PHE A 290 13.13 11.72 9.80
CA PHE A 290 11.75 11.36 9.45
C PHE A 290 10.92 11.10 10.72
N LYS A 291 11.43 10.34 11.68
CA LYS A 291 10.72 10.05 12.94
C LYS A 291 10.43 11.31 13.74
N GLU A 292 11.41 12.19 13.86
CA GLU A 292 11.24 13.49 14.53
C GLU A 292 10.10 14.27 13.89
N LEU A 293 10.19 14.56 12.60
CA LEU A 293 9.17 15.32 11.84
C LEU A 293 7.79 14.67 11.90
N PHE A 294 7.74 13.33 11.84
CA PHE A 294 6.49 12.58 11.88
C PHE A 294 5.73 12.83 13.18
N PHE A 295 6.40 12.83 14.33
CA PHE A 295 5.75 13.03 15.62
C PHE A 295 5.60 14.50 16.00
N GLU A 296 6.52 15.39 15.62
CA GLU A 296 6.42 16.84 15.82
C GLU A 296 5.16 17.41 15.14
N GLU A 297 4.96 17.07 13.85
CA GLU A 297 3.77 17.54 13.11
C GLU A 297 2.46 16.92 13.64
N MET A 298 2.50 15.71 14.21
CA MET A 298 1.34 15.12 14.85
C MET A 298 0.99 15.80 16.17
N ALA A 299 1.99 16.12 17.00
CA ALA A 299 1.78 16.85 18.23
C ALA A 299 1.20 18.24 17.97
N ALA A 300 1.67 18.92 16.93
CA ALA A 300 1.14 20.23 16.51
C ALA A 300 -0.30 20.16 15.93
N ALA A 301 -0.81 18.96 15.66
CA ALA A 301 -2.18 18.74 15.15
C ALA A 301 -3.19 18.51 16.27
N MET A 302 -2.74 18.18 17.48
CA MET A 302 -3.57 17.95 18.68
C MET A 302 -3.84 19.24 19.43
#